data_c1b26758d47184725f5d7c4ba10ba596
#
_entry.id   c1b26758d47184725f5d7c4ba10ba596
#
_cell.length_a   1.000
_cell.length_b   1.000
_cell.length_c   1.000
_cell.angle_alpha   90.00
_cell.angle_beta   90.00
_cell.angle_gamma   90.00
#
_symmetry.space_group_name_H-M   'P 1'
#
loop_
_entity.id
_entity.type
_entity.pdbx_description
1 polymer ?
#
loop_
_entity_poly.entity_id
_entity_poly.type
_entity_poly.pdbx_seq_one_letter_code
_entity_poly.pdbx_strand_id
1 'polypeptide(L)'
;MIKLSIINGSPKLKNSNSDFFIKELTSNMSSDISIKKFYVREILKDKTLLKGIIESDKLLIASPLYADSFPSVTLKFLEVFGEFLKENNHPQIEVYAMVNCGFFEGKQNKTALNIIEHFCNRNNLTWKFGLGIGGGEFFPNSSKTPETMATNKSLYSSLKSLRESIENNTSKENILLNPDKMSASIYRLSANMGWYISSFNKTHKIPNLRKKIY
;
A
#
# COMPACT_ATOMS: atom_id res chain seq x y z
N MET A 1 20.55 -6.30 14.13
CA MET A 1 19.77 -6.55 12.89
C MET A 1 18.34 -6.15 13.17
N ILE A 2 17.82 -5.15 12.47
CA ILE A 2 16.45 -4.62 12.62
C ILE A 2 15.46 -5.62 12.03
N LYS A 3 14.38 -5.92 12.75
CA LYS A 3 13.30 -6.80 12.28
C LYS A 3 12.17 -5.95 11.69
N LEU A 4 11.91 -6.08 10.41
CA LEU A 4 10.81 -5.42 9.70
C LEU A 4 9.73 -6.44 9.31
N SER A 5 8.54 -6.31 9.88
CA SER A 5 7.35 -7.01 9.38
C SER A 5 6.65 -6.19 8.33
N ILE A 6 6.34 -6.79 7.19
CA ILE A 6 5.57 -6.15 6.10
C ILE A 6 4.23 -6.85 5.99
N ILE A 7 3.15 -6.10 6.19
CA ILE A 7 1.76 -6.58 6.07
C ILE A 7 1.23 -6.18 4.70
N ASN A 8 0.96 -7.16 3.84
CA ASN A 8 0.25 -6.93 2.60
C ASN A 8 -1.27 -6.99 2.84
N GLY A 9 -1.92 -5.83 2.81
CA GLY A 9 -3.36 -5.65 2.99
C GLY A 9 -4.20 -5.93 1.74
N SER A 10 -3.59 -6.31 0.61
CA SER A 10 -4.35 -6.60 -0.59
C SER A 10 -5.23 -7.85 -0.44
N PRO A 11 -6.51 -7.80 -0.89
CA PRO A 11 -7.35 -8.98 -0.97
C PRO A 11 -6.87 -10.00 -2.01
N LYS A 12 -6.02 -9.59 -2.97
CA LYS A 12 -5.38 -10.51 -3.94
C LYS A 12 -4.23 -11.25 -3.26
N LEU A 13 -4.17 -12.57 -3.44
CA LEU A 13 -3.11 -13.41 -2.86
C LEU A 13 -1.76 -13.31 -3.60
N LYS A 14 -1.76 -12.94 -4.87
CA LYS A 14 -0.56 -12.85 -5.72
C LYS A 14 -0.70 -11.71 -6.73
N ASN A 15 0.45 -11.14 -7.11
CA ASN A 15 0.53 -10.13 -8.18
C ASN A 15 -0.41 -8.93 -7.95
N SER A 16 -0.55 -8.49 -6.69
CA SER A 16 -1.23 -7.25 -6.38
C SER A 16 -0.34 -6.04 -6.64
N ASN A 17 -0.93 -4.86 -6.84
CA ASN A 17 -0.16 -3.62 -6.93
C ASN A 17 0.63 -3.37 -5.63
N SER A 18 0.08 -3.75 -4.47
CA SER A 18 0.81 -3.69 -3.21
C SER A 18 2.04 -4.60 -3.20
N ASP A 19 1.99 -5.79 -3.81
CA ASP A 19 3.17 -6.66 -3.96
C ASP A 19 4.25 -6.01 -4.82
N PHE A 20 3.85 -5.33 -5.90
CA PHE A 20 4.78 -4.59 -6.74
C PHE A 20 5.52 -3.52 -5.93
N PHE A 21 4.79 -2.65 -5.22
CA PHE A 21 5.41 -1.58 -4.43
C PHE A 21 6.26 -2.10 -3.27
N ILE A 22 5.84 -3.19 -2.61
CA ILE A 22 6.65 -3.85 -1.58
C ILE A 22 7.98 -4.35 -2.19
N LYS A 23 7.92 -4.98 -3.36
CA LYS A 23 9.12 -5.47 -4.07
C LYS A 23 10.07 -4.32 -4.42
N GLU A 24 9.55 -3.23 -5.01
CA GLU A 24 10.35 -2.05 -5.36
C GLU A 24 10.99 -1.40 -4.12
N LEU A 25 10.25 -1.29 -3.02
CA LEU A 25 10.77 -0.76 -1.75
C LEU A 25 11.92 -1.64 -1.21
N THR A 26 11.72 -2.96 -1.21
CA THR A 26 12.64 -3.89 -0.54
C THR A 26 13.85 -4.30 -1.39
N SER A 27 13.82 -4.09 -2.71
CA SER A 27 14.89 -4.50 -3.64
C SER A 27 16.27 -3.88 -3.32
N ASN A 28 16.30 -2.70 -2.71
CA ASN A 28 17.52 -1.99 -2.35
C ASN A 28 17.61 -1.72 -0.83
N MET A 29 16.94 -2.49 0.00
CA MET A 29 16.98 -2.35 1.46
C MET A 29 18.29 -2.92 2.02
N SER A 30 18.81 -2.29 3.09
CA SER A 30 20.05 -2.72 3.73
C SER A 30 19.98 -4.17 4.20
N SER A 31 21.10 -4.90 4.10
CA SER A 31 21.25 -6.27 4.61
C SER A 31 21.11 -6.37 6.14
N ASP A 32 21.21 -5.25 6.86
CA ASP A 32 21.01 -5.18 8.31
C ASP A 32 19.55 -5.26 8.74
N ILE A 33 18.63 -5.29 7.77
CA ILE A 33 17.20 -5.42 8.02
C ILE A 33 16.72 -6.83 7.67
N SER A 34 16.22 -7.55 8.66
CA SER A 34 15.54 -8.84 8.48
C SER A 34 14.07 -8.60 8.14
N ILE A 35 13.65 -9.00 6.96
CA ILE A 35 12.29 -8.77 6.46
C ILE A 35 11.46 -10.04 6.58
N LYS A 36 10.27 -9.93 7.21
CA LYS A 36 9.21 -10.94 7.15
C LYS A 36 7.98 -10.34 6.50
N LYS A 37 7.42 -11.04 5.51
CA LYS A 37 6.21 -10.60 4.81
C LYS A 37 5.03 -11.48 5.20
N PHE A 38 3.90 -10.83 5.50
CA PHE A 38 2.65 -11.44 5.88
C PHE A 38 1.52 -10.91 4.99
N TYR A 39 0.52 -11.76 4.73
CA TYR A 39 -0.69 -11.37 4.03
C TYR A 39 -1.87 -11.34 5.01
N VAL A 40 -2.67 -10.29 4.98
CA VAL A 40 -3.81 -10.15 5.90
C VAL A 40 -4.77 -11.34 5.86
N ARG A 41 -4.95 -11.97 4.70
CA ARG A 41 -5.81 -13.15 4.56
C ARG A 41 -5.24 -14.41 5.23
N GLU A 42 -3.93 -14.52 5.31
CA GLU A 42 -3.25 -15.61 6.02
C GLU A 42 -3.33 -15.37 7.53
N ILE A 43 -3.07 -14.16 7.97
CA ILE A 43 -3.18 -13.79 9.39
C ILE A 43 -4.59 -14.00 9.92
N LEU A 44 -5.63 -13.64 9.14
CA LEU A 44 -7.03 -13.84 9.56
C LEU A 44 -7.44 -15.31 9.62
N LYS A 45 -6.74 -16.21 8.90
CA LYS A 45 -6.93 -17.66 9.00
C LYS A 45 -6.14 -18.27 10.15
N ASP A 46 -4.93 -17.77 10.38
CA ASP A 46 -4.01 -18.24 11.41
C ASP A 46 -3.47 -17.07 12.24
N LYS A 47 -4.16 -16.81 13.36
CA LYS A 47 -3.81 -15.72 14.28
C LYS A 47 -2.46 -15.94 15.00
N THR A 48 -1.88 -17.14 14.96
CA THR A 48 -0.57 -17.40 15.57
C THR A 48 0.53 -16.57 14.90
N LEU A 49 0.32 -16.17 13.63
CA LEU A 49 1.22 -15.28 12.87
C LEU A 49 1.37 -13.90 13.54
N LEU A 50 0.39 -13.45 14.33
CA LEU A 50 0.45 -12.16 15.04
C LEU A 50 1.60 -12.11 16.03
N LYS A 51 1.99 -13.24 16.65
CA LYS A 51 3.15 -13.31 17.54
C LYS A 51 4.44 -12.86 16.83
N GLY A 52 4.65 -13.32 15.60
CA GLY A 52 5.82 -12.92 14.82
C GLY A 52 5.80 -11.44 14.41
N ILE A 53 4.62 -10.82 14.34
CA ILE A 53 4.47 -9.40 14.01
C ILE A 53 4.84 -8.52 15.21
N ILE A 54 4.39 -8.85 16.42
CA ILE A 54 4.68 -8.05 17.62
C ILE A 54 6.13 -8.18 18.11
N GLU A 55 6.88 -9.17 17.62
CA GLU A 55 8.32 -9.33 17.87
C GLU A 55 9.22 -8.45 16.97
N SER A 56 8.60 -7.65 16.10
CA SER A 56 9.33 -6.80 15.16
C SER A 56 9.60 -5.43 15.75
N ASP A 57 10.73 -4.84 15.36
CA ASP A 57 11.06 -3.45 15.70
C ASP A 57 10.22 -2.48 14.87
N LYS A 58 9.90 -2.88 13.64
CA LYS A 58 9.22 -2.04 12.65
C LYS A 58 8.13 -2.81 11.91
N LEU A 59 7.08 -2.08 11.55
CA LEU A 59 5.93 -2.56 10.81
C LEU A 59 5.67 -1.67 9.60
N LEU A 60 5.59 -2.24 8.41
CA LEU A 60 5.08 -1.58 7.21
C LEU A 60 3.73 -2.18 6.83
N ILE A 61 2.68 -1.35 6.79
CA ILE A 61 1.36 -1.75 6.30
C ILE A 61 1.21 -1.25 4.86
N ALA A 62 1.21 -2.16 3.89
CA ALA A 62 1.04 -1.86 2.47
C ALA A 62 -0.31 -2.37 1.99
N SER A 63 -1.19 -1.48 1.53
CA SER A 63 -2.58 -1.84 1.15
C SER A 63 -3.11 -1.00 0.00
N PRO A 64 -4.00 -1.54 -0.85
CA PRO A 64 -4.74 -0.71 -1.79
C PRO A 64 -5.82 0.09 -1.06
N LEU A 65 -6.22 1.21 -1.68
CA LEU A 65 -7.41 1.97 -1.30
C LEU A 65 -8.63 1.43 -2.07
N TYR A 66 -9.71 1.12 -1.35
CA TYR A 66 -11.00 0.72 -1.93
C TYR A 66 -12.09 1.64 -1.39
N ALA A 67 -12.80 2.35 -2.28
CA ALA A 67 -13.89 3.25 -1.93
C ALA A 67 -13.55 4.18 -0.73
N ASP A 68 -12.45 4.95 -0.88
CA ASP A 68 -11.94 5.93 0.08
C ASP A 68 -11.46 5.36 1.44
N SER A 69 -11.35 4.03 1.55
CA SER A 69 -10.87 3.34 2.76
C SER A 69 -10.02 2.11 2.39
N PHE A 70 -9.69 1.30 3.38
CA PHE A 70 -9.06 0.00 3.18
C PHE A 70 -10.06 -1.07 2.74
N PRO A 71 -9.60 -2.13 2.04
CA PRO A 71 -10.41 -3.34 1.86
C PRO A 71 -10.88 -3.89 3.21
N SER A 72 -12.08 -4.49 3.24
CA SER A 72 -12.67 -5.04 4.47
C SER A 72 -11.76 -6.02 5.20
N VAL A 73 -10.97 -6.81 4.47
CA VAL A 73 -9.98 -7.73 5.06
C VAL A 73 -8.87 -7.01 5.80
N THR A 74 -8.44 -5.81 5.32
CA THR A 74 -7.43 -4.98 6.00
C THR A 74 -8.02 -4.33 7.24
N LEU A 75 -9.24 -3.82 7.16
CA LEU A 75 -9.95 -3.28 8.34
C LEU A 75 -10.12 -4.38 9.40
N LYS A 76 -10.54 -5.58 8.99
CA LYS A 76 -10.67 -6.72 9.92
C LYS A 76 -9.34 -7.13 10.55
N PHE A 77 -8.25 -7.08 9.78
CA PHE A 77 -6.92 -7.29 10.33
C PHE A 77 -6.58 -6.25 11.41
N LEU A 78 -6.84 -4.95 11.16
CA LEU A 78 -6.57 -3.90 12.16
C LEU A 78 -7.36 -4.11 13.45
N GLU A 79 -8.63 -4.52 13.36
CA GLU A 79 -9.44 -4.86 14.54
C GLU A 79 -8.80 -6.02 15.33
N VAL A 80 -8.54 -7.15 14.67
CA VAL A 80 -7.98 -8.35 15.30
C VAL A 80 -6.57 -8.07 15.85
N PHE A 81 -5.76 -7.31 15.14
CA PHE A 81 -4.43 -6.95 15.58
C PHE A 81 -4.47 -5.99 16.77
N GLY A 82 -5.39 -5.02 16.78
CA GLY A 82 -5.57 -4.12 17.91
C GLY A 82 -6.03 -4.82 19.18
N GLU A 83 -6.91 -5.84 19.09
CA GLU A 83 -7.27 -6.69 20.21
C GLU A 83 -6.06 -7.49 20.71
N PHE A 84 -5.31 -8.10 19.80
CA PHE A 84 -4.12 -8.87 20.13
C PHE A 84 -3.02 -8.04 20.81
N LEU A 85 -2.80 -6.79 20.37
CA LEU A 85 -1.85 -5.87 21.00
C LEU A 85 -2.22 -5.53 22.44
N LYS A 86 -3.53 -5.42 22.76
CA LYS A 86 -4.01 -5.15 24.13
C LYS A 86 -3.82 -6.31 25.08
N GLU A 87 -3.91 -7.54 24.55
CA GLU A 87 -3.81 -8.77 25.33
C GLU A 87 -2.36 -9.24 25.52
N ASN A 88 -1.42 -8.69 24.75
CA ASN A 88 -0.03 -9.15 24.76
C ASN A 88 0.92 -7.98 24.98
N ASN A 89 1.91 -8.17 25.84
CA ASN A 89 3.00 -7.23 25.98
C ASN A 89 3.83 -7.24 24.69
N HIS A 90 4.14 -6.05 24.18
CA HIS A 90 4.95 -5.87 22.99
C HIS A 90 5.93 -4.69 23.17
N PRO A 91 7.09 -4.72 22.51
CA PRO A 91 7.99 -3.59 22.47
C PRO A 91 7.35 -2.42 21.72
N GLN A 92 7.94 -1.24 21.83
CA GLN A 92 7.53 -0.10 21.00
C GLN A 92 7.83 -0.37 19.53
N ILE A 93 6.78 -0.58 18.74
CA ILE A 93 6.89 -0.87 17.29
C ILE A 93 6.74 0.43 16.51
N GLU A 94 7.68 0.71 15.62
CA GLU A 94 7.60 1.84 14.69
C GLU A 94 6.79 1.46 13.45
N VAL A 95 5.78 2.26 13.11
CA VAL A 95 4.85 1.95 12.03
C VAL A 95 4.98 2.92 10.87
N TYR A 96 5.08 2.36 9.70
CA TYR A 96 5.04 3.02 8.40
C TYR A 96 3.86 2.48 7.60
N ALA A 97 3.35 3.26 6.65
CA ALA A 97 2.32 2.79 5.74
C ALA A 97 2.63 3.14 4.28
N MET A 98 2.13 2.31 3.37
CA MET A 98 2.15 2.54 1.94
C MET A 98 0.80 2.19 1.34
N VAL A 99 0.05 3.22 0.90
CA VAL A 99 -1.31 3.06 0.38
C VAL A 99 -1.34 3.46 -1.08
N ASN A 100 -1.88 2.61 -1.94
CA ASN A 100 -1.99 2.88 -3.37
C ASN A 100 -3.44 2.88 -3.84
N CYS A 101 -3.80 3.80 -4.73
CA CYS A 101 -5.14 3.89 -5.31
C CYS A 101 -5.10 3.95 -6.84
N GLY A 102 -6.23 3.60 -7.47
CA GLY A 102 -6.43 3.74 -8.91
C GLY A 102 -6.76 5.17 -9.36
N PHE A 103 -6.97 6.11 -8.44
CA PHE A 103 -7.14 7.53 -8.76
C PHE A 103 -5.80 8.16 -9.16
N PHE A 104 -5.84 9.19 -10.00
CA PHE A 104 -4.65 9.94 -10.37
C PHE A 104 -4.00 10.60 -9.15
N GLU A 105 -4.82 11.17 -8.28
CA GLU A 105 -4.39 12.00 -7.16
C GLU A 105 -4.01 11.14 -5.93
N GLY A 106 -2.76 11.22 -5.50
CA GLY A 106 -2.27 10.54 -4.28
C GLY A 106 -2.96 11.00 -3.00
N LYS A 107 -3.52 12.23 -3.01
CA LYS A 107 -4.29 12.77 -1.86
C LYS A 107 -5.51 11.94 -1.46
N GLN A 108 -6.02 11.11 -2.36
CA GLN A 108 -7.14 10.20 -2.06
C GLN A 108 -6.76 9.17 -0.96
N ASN A 109 -5.46 8.90 -0.80
CA ASN A 109 -4.99 7.98 0.23
C ASN A 109 -4.92 8.61 1.64
N LYS A 110 -5.17 9.92 1.79
CA LYS A 110 -5.00 10.63 3.07
C LYS A 110 -5.85 10.02 4.19
N THR A 111 -7.12 9.71 3.93
CA THR A 111 -8.03 9.11 4.92
C THR A 111 -7.51 7.76 5.40
N ALA A 112 -7.04 6.90 4.48
CA ALA A 112 -6.48 5.61 4.84
C ALA A 112 -5.20 5.74 5.68
N LEU A 113 -4.30 6.67 5.36
CA LEU A 113 -3.12 6.95 6.17
C LEU A 113 -3.50 7.43 7.58
N ASN A 114 -4.49 8.31 7.71
CA ASN A 114 -5.00 8.77 9.00
C ASN A 114 -5.61 7.61 9.82
N ILE A 115 -6.27 6.63 9.17
CA ILE A 115 -6.77 5.43 9.87
C ILE A 115 -5.61 4.67 10.53
N ILE A 116 -4.48 4.48 9.83
CA ILE A 116 -3.31 3.80 10.42
C ILE A 116 -2.69 4.65 11.56
N GLU A 117 -2.56 5.95 11.39
CA GLU A 117 -2.05 6.85 12.43
C GLU A 117 -2.92 6.77 13.69
N HIS A 118 -4.25 6.86 13.56
CA HIS A 118 -5.17 6.70 14.69
C HIS A 118 -5.11 5.30 15.31
N PHE A 119 -4.94 4.26 14.48
CA PHE A 119 -4.73 2.91 14.98
C PHE A 119 -3.46 2.81 15.83
N CYS A 120 -2.35 3.42 15.39
CA CYS A 120 -1.10 3.46 16.15
C CYS A 120 -1.29 4.15 17.49
N ASN A 121 -1.91 5.34 17.51
CA ASN A 121 -2.15 6.12 18.71
C ASN A 121 -3.01 5.36 19.74
N ARG A 122 -3.99 4.57 19.29
CA ARG A 122 -4.87 3.78 20.16
C ARG A 122 -4.22 2.51 20.73
N ASN A 123 -3.17 2.01 20.07
CA ASN A 123 -2.56 0.72 20.42
C ASN A 123 -1.10 0.84 20.84
N ASN A 124 -0.69 2.02 21.33
CA ASN A 124 0.67 2.27 21.82
C ASN A 124 1.78 1.90 20.82
N LEU A 125 1.55 2.20 19.53
CA LEU A 125 2.53 2.05 18.45
C LEU A 125 3.07 3.44 18.06
N THR A 126 4.28 3.51 17.55
CA THR A 126 4.87 4.78 17.09
C THR A 126 4.62 5.00 15.61
N TRP A 127 3.68 5.89 15.26
CA TRP A 127 3.51 6.33 13.87
C TRP A 127 4.72 7.12 13.39
N LYS A 128 5.25 6.80 12.24
CA LYS A 128 6.39 7.51 11.61
C LYS A 128 5.94 8.37 10.43
N PHE A 129 5.43 7.79 9.39
CA PHE A 129 4.74 8.45 8.28
C PHE A 129 4.21 7.44 7.26
N GLY A 130 3.40 7.94 6.30
CA GLY A 130 2.86 7.14 5.22
C GLY A 130 3.14 7.69 3.83
N LEU A 131 3.19 6.78 2.86
CA LEU A 131 3.29 7.07 1.44
C LEU A 131 1.96 6.75 0.77
N GLY A 132 1.27 7.77 0.24
CA GLY A 132 0.06 7.66 -0.56
C GLY A 132 0.37 7.75 -2.05
N ILE A 133 0.12 6.68 -2.81
CA ILE A 133 0.47 6.55 -4.23
C ILE A 133 -0.79 6.67 -5.08
N GLY A 134 -0.92 7.77 -5.84
CA GLY A 134 -1.90 7.90 -6.90
C GLY A 134 -1.46 7.18 -8.16
N GLY A 135 -2.41 6.79 -9.02
CA GLY A 135 -2.10 6.06 -10.25
C GLY A 135 -1.50 4.68 -10.03
N GLY A 136 -1.83 4.01 -8.92
CA GLY A 136 -1.21 2.77 -8.49
C GLY A 136 -1.27 1.62 -9.49
N GLU A 137 -2.23 1.63 -10.42
CA GLU A 137 -2.32 0.64 -11.50
C GLU A 137 -1.40 0.96 -12.70
N PHE A 138 -1.00 2.22 -12.82
CA PHE A 138 -0.15 2.67 -13.92
C PHE A 138 1.28 2.16 -13.77
N PHE A 139 1.85 2.23 -12.57
CA PHE A 139 3.26 1.93 -12.31
C PHE A 139 3.67 0.47 -12.63
N PRO A 140 2.94 -0.57 -12.22
CA PRO A 140 3.27 -1.95 -12.58
C PRO A 140 3.28 -2.21 -14.09
N ASN A 141 2.43 -1.50 -14.83
CA ASN A 141 2.31 -1.63 -16.28
C ASN A 141 3.38 -0.82 -17.05
N SER A 142 3.94 0.24 -16.43
CA SER A 142 4.97 1.10 -17.02
C SER A 142 6.40 0.66 -16.68
N SER A 143 6.57 -0.36 -15.84
CA SER A 143 7.83 -0.73 -15.18
C SER A 143 8.86 -1.47 -16.04
N LYS A 144 8.74 -1.46 -17.39
CA LYS A 144 9.74 -2.11 -18.26
C LYS A 144 11.13 -1.44 -18.22
N THR A 145 11.20 -0.20 -17.76
CA THR A 145 12.45 0.52 -17.49
C THR A 145 12.23 1.46 -16.28
N PRO A 146 12.29 0.95 -15.07
CA PRO A 146 11.74 1.63 -13.90
C PRO A 146 12.36 3.02 -13.61
N GLU A 147 13.66 3.10 -13.45
CA GLU A 147 14.31 4.34 -12.98
C GLU A 147 14.51 5.40 -14.07
N THR A 148 14.47 5.00 -15.31
CA THR A 148 14.73 5.88 -16.46
C THR A 148 13.48 6.57 -17.00
N MET A 149 12.30 6.08 -16.68
CA MET A 149 11.06 6.71 -17.11
C MET A 149 10.76 7.96 -16.28
N ALA A 150 10.67 9.09 -16.95
CA ALA A 150 10.36 10.38 -16.32
C ALA A 150 9.03 10.38 -15.52
N THR A 151 8.10 9.45 -15.84
CA THR A 151 6.82 9.23 -15.17
C THR A 151 6.93 8.49 -13.84
N ASN A 152 8.09 7.90 -13.53
CA ASN A 152 8.31 7.10 -12.33
C ASN A 152 9.28 7.74 -11.32
N LYS A 153 9.84 8.90 -11.65
CA LYS A 153 10.88 9.56 -10.84
C LYS A 153 10.40 9.89 -9.42
N SER A 154 9.21 10.45 -9.29
CA SER A 154 8.63 10.77 -7.98
C SER A 154 8.33 9.51 -7.17
N LEU A 155 7.88 8.43 -7.81
CA LEU A 155 7.67 7.16 -7.12
C LEU A 155 8.99 6.64 -6.52
N TYR A 156 10.05 6.53 -7.31
CA TYR A 156 11.31 5.97 -6.83
C TYR A 156 11.99 6.86 -5.79
N SER A 157 11.91 8.18 -5.91
CA SER A 157 12.40 9.11 -4.87
C SER A 157 11.62 8.97 -3.56
N SER A 158 10.30 8.78 -3.64
CA SER A 158 9.45 8.58 -2.45
C SER A 158 9.68 7.21 -1.80
N LEU A 159 9.83 6.16 -2.59
CA LEU A 159 10.19 4.82 -2.09
C LEU A 159 11.59 4.83 -1.43
N LYS A 160 12.55 5.54 -2.03
CA LYS A 160 13.87 5.76 -1.42
C LYS A 160 13.75 6.49 -0.09
N SER A 161 12.95 7.56 -0.02
CA SER A 161 12.70 8.30 1.22
C SER A 161 12.06 7.43 2.30
N LEU A 162 11.10 6.58 1.95
CA LEU A 162 10.46 5.63 2.88
C LEU A 162 11.48 4.59 3.37
N ARG A 163 12.30 4.03 2.48
CA ARG A 163 13.35 3.09 2.83
C ARG A 163 14.36 3.69 3.80
N GLU A 164 14.93 4.85 3.47
CA GLU A 164 15.88 5.56 4.32
C GLU A 164 15.30 5.88 5.71
N SER A 165 14.01 6.19 5.78
CA SER A 165 13.35 6.42 7.06
C SER A 165 13.16 5.15 7.87
N ILE A 166 12.85 4.03 7.22
CA ILE A 166 12.81 2.72 7.88
C ILE A 166 14.22 2.34 8.39
N GLU A 167 15.26 2.58 7.60
CA GLU A 167 16.65 2.26 7.96
C GLU A 167 17.17 3.14 9.11
N ASN A 168 16.83 4.44 9.12
CA ASN A 168 17.42 5.44 10.01
C ASN A 168 16.48 5.93 11.12
N ASN A 169 15.32 5.30 11.33
CA ASN A 169 14.34 5.64 12.39
C ASN A 169 13.76 7.07 12.28
N THR A 170 13.68 7.65 11.09
CA THR A 170 13.21 9.04 10.92
C THR A 170 11.71 9.10 10.72
N SER A 171 11.09 10.15 11.28
CA SER A 171 9.70 10.53 11.03
C SER A 171 9.66 11.68 10.04
N LYS A 172 8.59 11.73 9.23
CA LYS A 172 8.34 12.78 8.24
C LYS A 172 6.84 13.06 8.16
N GLU A 173 6.49 14.10 7.43
CA GLU A 173 5.11 14.27 6.98
C GLU A 173 4.74 13.22 5.92
N ASN A 174 3.46 12.88 5.83
CA ASN A 174 2.96 11.93 4.84
C ASN A 174 3.25 12.44 3.43
N ILE A 175 3.79 11.56 2.58
CA ILE A 175 4.07 11.85 1.17
C ILE A 175 2.88 11.39 0.35
N LEU A 176 2.27 12.32 -0.42
CA LEU A 176 1.13 12.03 -1.31
C LEU A 176 1.56 12.32 -2.74
N LEU A 177 1.89 11.28 -3.50
CA LEU A 177 2.43 11.42 -4.85
C LEU A 177 1.39 11.16 -5.94
N ASN A 178 1.52 11.88 -7.03
CA ASN A 178 0.82 11.65 -8.30
C ASN A 178 1.80 11.11 -9.34
N PRO A 179 1.33 10.45 -10.42
CA PRO A 179 2.19 10.12 -11.57
C PRO A 179 2.85 11.37 -12.17
N ASP A 180 4.16 11.31 -12.42
CA ASP A 180 4.92 12.41 -13.03
C ASP A 180 4.53 12.63 -14.48
N LYS A 181 4.64 13.90 -14.94
CA LYS A 181 4.50 14.30 -16.34
C LYS A 181 3.24 13.80 -17.05
N MET A 182 2.25 13.35 -16.32
CA MET A 182 0.94 12.95 -16.83
C MET A 182 -0.12 13.92 -16.30
N SER A 183 -0.96 14.45 -17.17
CA SER A 183 -2.12 15.21 -16.71
C SER A 183 -3.26 14.29 -16.26
N ALA A 184 -4.06 14.73 -15.29
CA ALA A 184 -5.23 14.00 -14.84
C ALA A 184 -6.20 13.66 -15.98
N SER A 185 -6.30 14.54 -16.99
CA SER A 185 -7.16 14.32 -18.17
C SER A 185 -6.64 13.19 -19.05
N ILE A 186 -5.33 13.12 -19.31
CA ILE A 186 -4.71 12.02 -20.07
C ILE A 186 -4.86 10.70 -19.30
N TYR A 187 -4.62 10.72 -17.99
CA TYR A 187 -4.79 9.53 -17.14
C TYR A 187 -6.23 8.98 -17.23
N ARG A 188 -7.24 9.85 -17.06
CA ARG A 188 -8.67 9.45 -17.15
C ARG A 188 -9.03 8.92 -18.53
N LEU A 189 -8.52 9.56 -19.60
CA LEU A 189 -8.75 9.08 -20.97
C LEU A 189 -8.16 7.69 -21.18
N SER A 190 -6.92 7.46 -20.74
CA SER A 190 -6.25 6.15 -20.84
C SER A 190 -6.97 5.07 -20.04
N ALA A 191 -7.43 5.40 -18.82
CA ALA A 191 -8.21 4.49 -18.00
C ALA A 191 -9.54 4.11 -18.67
N ASN A 192 -10.27 5.10 -19.22
CA ASN A 192 -11.51 4.85 -19.95
C ASN A 192 -11.29 3.99 -21.21
N MET A 193 -10.23 4.26 -21.99
CA MET A 193 -9.87 3.43 -23.13
C MET A 193 -9.55 1.99 -22.71
N GLY A 194 -8.83 1.79 -21.61
CA GLY A 194 -8.53 0.47 -21.06
C GLY A 194 -9.80 -0.31 -20.71
N TRP A 195 -10.81 0.34 -20.16
CA TRP A 195 -12.13 -0.27 -19.92
C TRP A 195 -12.84 -0.66 -21.22
N TYR A 196 -12.82 0.21 -22.24
CA TYR A 196 -13.40 -0.12 -23.55
C TYR A 196 -12.71 -1.33 -24.19
N ILE A 197 -11.38 -1.35 -24.23
CA ILE A 197 -10.61 -2.46 -24.81
C ILE A 197 -10.88 -3.77 -24.05
N SER A 198 -10.89 -3.72 -22.72
CA SER A 198 -11.17 -4.90 -21.88
C SER A 198 -12.58 -5.44 -22.09
N SER A 199 -13.56 -4.57 -22.35
CA SER A 199 -14.95 -5.00 -22.61
C SER A 199 -15.12 -5.64 -23.98
N PHE A 200 -14.38 -5.20 -25.01
CA PHE A 200 -14.37 -5.84 -26.32
C PHE A 200 -13.95 -7.32 -26.26
N ASN A 201 -12.95 -7.62 -25.42
CA ASN A 201 -12.43 -8.98 -25.26
C ASN A 201 -13.35 -9.90 -24.44
N LYS A 202 -14.44 -9.38 -23.84
CA LYS A 202 -15.33 -10.11 -22.93
C LYS A 202 -16.79 -10.19 -23.40
N THR A 203 -17.06 -10.16 -24.70
CA THR A 203 -18.40 -10.30 -25.29
C THR A 203 -19.45 -9.25 -24.84
N HIS A 204 -19.07 -8.23 -24.07
CA HIS A 204 -19.98 -7.16 -23.69
C HIS A 204 -19.98 -6.05 -24.74
N LYS A 205 -21.12 -5.85 -25.41
CA LYS A 205 -21.27 -4.74 -26.36
C LYS A 205 -21.19 -3.40 -25.62
N ILE A 206 -20.39 -2.46 -26.11
CA ILE A 206 -20.17 -1.12 -25.53
C ILE A 206 -21.46 -0.40 -25.11
N PRO A 207 -22.58 -0.46 -25.89
CA PRO A 207 -23.84 0.16 -25.48
C PRO A 207 -24.40 -0.36 -24.15
N ASN A 208 -24.06 -1.59 -23.76
CA ASN A 208 -24.55 -2.18 -22.51
C ASN A 208 -23.81 -1.67 -21.25
N LEU A 209 -22.61 -1.10 -21.40
CA LEU A 209 -21.84 -0.52 -20.30
C LEU A 209 -22.48 0.77 -19.73
N ARG A 210 -23.36 1.41 -20.50
CA ARG A 210 -24.08 2.64 -20.11
C ARG A 210 -25.54 2.40 -19.74
N LYS A 211 -26.03 1.16 -19.85
CA LYS A 211 -27.39 0.84 -19.41
C LYS A 211 -27.48 0.90 -17.90
N LYS A 212 -28.38 1.74 -17.40
CA LYS A 212 -28.79 1.68 -16.00
C LYS A 212 -29.52 0.36 -15.77
N ILE A 213 -29.03 -0.43 -14.83
CA ILE A 213 -29.71 -1.62 -14.33
C ILE A 213 -30.61 -1.12 -13.21
N TYR A 214 -31.92 -1.06 -13.48
CA TYR A 214 -32.95 -0.77 -12.48
C TYR A 214 -33.48 -2.08 -11.92
#